data_60556c8b9f785d95c563e8ccfc6a9769
#
_entry.id   60556c8b9f785d95c563e8ccfc6a9769
#
_cell.length_a   1.000
_cell.length_b   1.000
_cell.length_c   1.000
_cell.angle_alpha   90.00
_cell.angle_beta   90.00
_cell.angle_gamma   90.00
#
_symmetry.space_group_name_H-M   'P 1'
#
loop_
_entity.id
_entity.type
_entity.pdbx_description
1 polymer ?
#
loop_
_entity_poly.entity_id
_entity_poly.type
_entity_poly.pdbx_seq_one_letter_code
_entity_poly.pdbx_strand_id
1 'polypeptide(L)'
;MNAPSHSINSFLVWKKLVTPIKIDYRLMGMHAVGADILIAPDFDLFERQHKEGTKDFFITFINYIKKYNLQNNPEVMACLYGHINHLVSDAITHPMIYYMTEGIKKDYWVDYHGLSEYLIDDYLMKKYKFDKEYFFYDETNIKTPELIEILSKTYEKVYGVKNEGSKYNLGILLTNMFHVLYRKNLLNIPKTFTKLTSFKDKMDALIQKKNVDTNGVGDLLYHNNIELASFFMNMDHKEWLNPMTGEVSTESFEDLFNKAVEETIKTIKDVNNYIYNDIPLTNSYILNNISYNTGLPCELGQNFKYLKKYDEEELNNMRENFKNINKKSA
;
A
#
# COMPACT_ATOMS: atom_id res chain seq x y z
N MET A 1 3.96 0.41 0.68
CA MET A 1 3.51 0.35 2.11
C MET A 1 2.35 -0.63 2.24
N ASN A 2 2.19 -1.33 3.40
CA ASN A 2 1.01 -2.16 3.61
C ASN A 2 -0.23 -1.34 4.05
N ALA A 3 -1.38 -2.01 4.13
CA ALA A 3 -2.68 -1.40 4.46
C ALA A 3 -2.69 -0.53 5.72
N PRO A 4 -2.07 -0.89 6.87
CA PRO A 4 -1.99 -0.03 8.04
C PRO A 4 -1.32 1.32 7.78
N SER A 5 -0.15 1.33 7.15
CA SER A 5 0.58 2.57 6.84
C SER A 5 -0.20 3.48 5.89
N HIS A 6 -0.85 2.90 4.85
CA HIS A 6 -1.73 3.65 3.96
C HIS A 6 -2.91 4.27 4.70
N SER A 7 -3.54 3.52 5.60
CA SER A 7 -4.67 4.02 6.39
C SER A 7 -4.26 5.13 7.35
N ILE A 8 -3.07 5.02 7.99
CA ILE A 8 -2.52 6.08 8.85
C ILE A 8 -2.22 7.34 8.03
N ASN A 9 -1.57 7.18 6.87
CA ASN A 9 -1.29 8.30 5.96
C ASN A 9 -2.59 9.01 5.56
N SER A 10 -3.59 8.25 5.14
CA SER A 10 -4.91 8.74 4.78
C SER A 10 -5.60 9.47 5.94
N PHE A 11 -5.49 8.98 7.17
CA PHE A 11 -6.03 9.66 8.35
C PHE A 11 -5.33 11.00 8.61
N LEU A 12 -4.01 11.08 8.44
CA LEU A 12 -3.27 12.34 8.58
C LEU A 12 -3.64 13.34 7.48
N VAL A 13 -3.84 12.86 6.26
CA VAL A 13 -4.39 13.66 5.14
C VAL A 13 -5.78 14.19 5.50
N TRP A 14 -6.70 13.30 5.91
CA TRP A 14 -8.06 13.65 6.30
C TRP A 14 -8.11 14.73 7.38
N LYS A 15 -7.24 14.65 8.38
CA LYS A 15 -7.17 15.65 9.48
C LYS A 15 -6.83 17.06 9.00
N LYS A 16 -6.09 17.20 7.90
CA LYS A 16 -5.61 18.48 7.36
C LYS A 16 -6.41 18.92 6.12
N LEU A 17 -7.13 18.01 5.49
CA LEU A 17 -7.82 18.23 4.24
C LEU A 17 -9.18 18.90 4.48
N VAL A 18 -9.41 20.02 3.81
CA VAL A 18 -10.75 20.63 3.70
C VAL A 18 -11.39 20.09 2.42
N THR A 19 -12.51 19.39 2.57
CA THR A 19 -13.25 18.79 1.46
C THR A 19 -14.58 19.49 1.23
N PRO A 20 -15.07 19.57 -0.02
CA PRO A 20 -16.38 20.12 -0.34
C PRO A 20 -17.55 19.36 0.29
N ILE A 21 -17.35 18.07 0.59
CA ILE A 21 -18.34 17.20 1.23
C ILE A 21 -17.72 16.53 2.46
N LYS A 22 -18.58 16.13 3.39
CA LYS A 22 -18.14 15.38 4.59
C LYS A 22 -17.82 13.94 4.22
N ILE A 23 -16.59 13.51 4.51
CA ILE A 23 -16.11 12.13 4.29
C ILE A 23 -15.70 11.53 5.64
N ASP A 24 -16.09 10.29 5.90
CA ASP A 24 -15.62 9.53 7.07
C ASP A 24 -14.16 9.10 6.82
N TYR A 25 -13.29 9.36 7.81
CA TYR A 25 -11.86 9.03 7.71
C TYR A 25 -11.61 7.51 7.59
N ARG A 26 -12.47 6.68 8.19
CA ARG A 26 -12.34 5.22 8.13
C ARG A 26 -12.64 4.70 6.73
N LEU A 27 -13.67 5.29 6.09
CA LEU A 27 -14.02 4.97 4.71
C LEU A 27 -12.89 5.37 3.75
N MET A 28 -12.32 6.57 3.93
CA MET A 28 -11.16 7.00 3.16
C MET A 28 -9.95 6.11 3.42
N GLY A 29 -9.70 5.71 4.69
CA GLY A 29 -8.61 4.80 5.09
C GLY A 29 -8.75 3.41 4.48
N MET A 30 -9.97 2.86 4.42
CA MET A 30 -10.24 1.58 3.75
C MET A 30 -9.87 1.63 2.27
N HIS A 31 -10.26 2.68 1.57
CA HIS A 31 -9.94 2.85 0.16
C HIS A 31 -8.49 3.30 -0.09
N ALA A 32 -7.77 3.74 0.94
CA ALA A 32 -6.34 4.06 0.84
C ALA A 32 -5.45 2.83 0.64
N VAL A 33 -5.97 1.62 0.86
CA VAL A 33 -5.31 0.38 0.43
C VAL A 33 -5.21 0.31 -1.11
N GLY A 34 -6.05 1.07 -1.82
CA GLY A 34 -5.89 1.35 -3.26
C GLY A 34 -5.86 0.10 -4.13
N ALA A 35 -4.81 0.00 -4.95
CA ALA A 35 -4.59 -1.13 -5.84
C ALA A 35 -4.33 -2.44 -5.09
N ASP A 36 -3.78 -2.40 -3.88
CA ASP A 36 -3.47 -3.58 -3.06
C ASP A 36 -4.71 -4.38 -2.65
N ILE A 37 -5.88 -3.77 -2.70
CA ILE A 37 -7.15 -4.48 -2.52
C ILE A 37 -7.31 -5.63 -3.53
N LEU A 38 -6.68 -5.52 -4.70
CA LEU A 38 -6.75 -6.51 -5.76
C LEU A 38 -5.75 -7.66 -5.61
N ILE A 39 -4.81 -7.60 -4.68
CA ILE A 39 -3.76 -8.64 -4.51
C ILE A 39 -4.33 -10.05 -4.37
N ALA A 40 -5.46 -10.22 -3.70
CA ALA A 40 -6.10 -11.52 -3.51
C ALA A 40 -7.11 -11.85 -4.62
N PRO A 41 -8.00 -10.94 -5.08
CA PRO A 41 -9.00 -11.27 -6.10
C PRO A 41 -8.47 -11.21 -7.54
N ASP A 42 -7.46 -10.40 -7.84
CA ASP A 42 -6.86 -10.29 -9.17
C ASP A 42 -5.40 -9.80 -9.12
N PHE A 43 -4.48 -10.72 -8.89
CA PHE A 43 -3.06 -10.42 -8.75
C PHE A 43 -2.43 -9.81 -10.03
N ASP A 44 -2.88 -10.22 -11.22
CA ASP A 44 -2.37 -9.65 -12.48
C ASP A 44 -2.74 -8.17 -12.61
N LEU A 45 -3.98 -7.82 -12.30
CA LEU A 45 -4.42 -6.43 -12.33
C LEU A 45 -3.78 -5.59 -11.21
N PHE A 46 -3.58 -6.17 -10.01
CA PHE A 46 -2.78 -5.55 -8.94
C PHE A 46 -1.40 -5.15 -9.45
N GLU A 47 -0.67 -6.09 -10.03
CA GLU A 47 0.68 -5.84 -10.59
C GLU A 47 0.66 -4.77 -11.71
N ARG A 48 -0.31 -4.84 -12.61
CA ARG A 48 -0.44 -3.92 -13.73
C ARG A 48 -0.75 -2.50 -13.25
N GLN A 49 -1.67 -2.34 -12.32
CA GLN A 49 -2.05 -1.02 -11.80
C GLN A 49 -0.88 -0.31 -11.11
N HIS A 50 0.09 -1.04 -10.55
CA HIS A 50 1.30 -0.45 -9.97
C HIS A 50 2.32 0.03 -11.00
N LYS A 51 2.24 -0.46 -12.23
CA LYS A 51 3.30 -0.33 -13.23
C LYS A 51 2.87 0.35 -14.52
N GLU A 52 1.57 0.45 -14.78
CA GLU A 52 1.06 0.97 -16.05
C GLU A 52 -0.32 1.60 -15.92
N GLY A 53 -0.65 2.51 -16.83
CA GLY A 53 -2.01 3.05 -16.99
C GLY A 53 -2.51 3.91 -15.82
N THR A 54 -1.66 4.35 -14.91
CA THR A 54 -2.06 5.09 -13.70
C THR A 54 -2.75 6.41 -14.03
N LYS A 55 -2.19 7.19 -14.99
CA LYS A 55 -2.84 8.40 -15.49
C LYS A 55 -4.22 8.11 -16.04
N ASP A 56 -4.33 7.13 -16.93
CA ASP A 56 -5.58 6.82 -17.60
C ASP A 56 -6.63 6.31 -16.61
N PHE A 57 -6.21 5.57 -15.57
CA PHE A 57 -7.08 5.16 -14.47
C PHE A 57 -7.69 6.38 -13.77
N PHE A 58 -6.89 7.31 -13.28
CA PHE A 58 -7.39 8.47 -12.55
C PHE A 58 -8.22 9.39 -13.43
N ILE A 59 -7.77 9.71 -14.64
CA ILE A 59 -8.51 10.58 -15.55
C ILE A 59 -9.86 9.94 -15.93
N THR A 60 -9.90 8.63 -16.18
CA THR A 60 -11.14 7.93 -16.50
C THR A 60 -12.09 7.90 -15.31
N PHE A 61 -11.58 7.59 -14.11
CA PHE A 61 -12.38 7.52 -12.89
C PHE A 61 -12.97 8.90 -12.54
N ILE A 62 -12.16 9.96 -12.54
CA ILE A 62 -12.61 11.34 -12.31
C ILE A 62 -13.67 11.77 -13.33
N ASN A 63 -13.45 11.46 -14.60
CA ASN A 63 -14.42 11.80 -15.66
C ASN A 63 -15.76 11.05 -15.51
N TYR A 64 -15.74 9.79 -15.03
CA TYR A 64 -16.97 9.08 -14.70
C TYR A 64 -17.69 9.69 -13.49
N ILE A 65 -16.96 10.10 -12.45
CA ILE A 65 -17.54 10.81 -11.30
C ILE A 65 -18.29 12.07 -11.78
N LYS A 66 -17.67 12.89 -12.63
CA LYS A 66 -18.31 14.08 -13.21
C LYS A 66 -19.49 13.72 -14.09
N LYS A 67 -19.32 12.77 -15.01
CA LYS A 67 -20.35 12.36 -15.98
C LYS A 67 -21.63 11.86 -15.32
N TYR A 68 -21.48 11.13 -14.19
CA TYR A 68 -22.62 10.55 -13.48
C TYR A 68 -23.08 11.39 -12.29
N ASN A 69 -22.51 12.60 -12.10
CA ASN A 69 -22.82 13.54 -11.00
C ASN A 69 -22.61 12.91 -9.60
N LEU A 70 -21.57 12.10 -9.44
CA LEU A 70 -21.28 11.37 -8.20
C LEU A 70 -20.37 12.13 -7.23
N GLN A 71 -19.95 13.35 -7.54
CA GLN A 71 -19.02 14.16 -6.71
C GLN A 71 -19.59 14.52 -5.32
N ASN A 72 -20.88 14.35 -5.10
CA ASN A 72 -21.52 14.55 -3.80
C ASN A 72 -21.77 13.22 -3.04
N ASN A 73 -21.31 12.09 -3.58
CA ASN A 73 -21.39 10.81 -2.91
C ASN A 73 -20.14 10.59 -2.04
N PRO A 74 -20.26 10.48 -0.68
CA PRO A 74 -19.12 10.38 0.21
C PRO A 74 -18.25 9.14 -0.02
N GLU A 75 -18.86 8.00 -0.42
CA GLU A 75 -18.12 6.75 -0.64
C GLU A 75 -17.33 6.80 -1.96
N VAL A 76 -17.91 7.39 -3.02
CA VAL A 76 -17.22 7.57 -4.30
C VAL A 76 -16.01 8.49 -4.12
N MET A 77 -16.19 9.60 -3.40
CA MET A 77 -15.09 10.53 -3.17
C MET A 77 -14.05 9.99 -2.18
N ALA A 78 -14.47 9.22 -1.17
CA ALA A 78 -13.54 8.50 -0.31
C ALA A 78 -12.69 7.50 -1.09
N CYS A 79 -13.28 6.77 -2.03
CA CYS A 79 -12.58 5.87 -2.92
C CYS A 79 -11.55 6.60 -3.80
N LEU A 80 -11.94 7.71 -4.43
CA LEU A 80 -11.02 8.52 -5.23
C LEU A 80 -9.85 9.04 -4.38
N TYR A 81 -10.13 9.62 -3.21
CA TYR A 81 -9.08 10.17 -2.34
C TYR A 81 -8.18 9.07 -1.76
N GLY A 82 -8.75 7.92 -1.44
CA GLY A 82 -7.98 6.75 -1.01
C GLY A 82 -7.01 6.29 -2.08
N HIS A 83 -7.45 6.13 -3.32
CA HIS A 83 -6.58 5.77 -4.44
C HIS A 83 -5.50 6.82 -4.72
N ILE A 84 -5.81 8.11 -4.62
CA ILE A 84 -4.82 9.19 -4.74
C ILE A 84 -3.78 9.06 -3.62
N ASN A 85 -4.23 8.85 -2.38
CA ASN A 85 -3.34 8.63 -1.25
C ASN A 85 -2.41 7.45 -1.48
N HIS A 86 -2.92 6.33 -1.96
CA HIS A 86 -2.13 5.15 -2.27
C HIS A 86 -1.06 5.44 -3.32
N LEU A 87 -1.44 5.98 -4.48
CA LEU A 87 -0.50 6.36 -5.54
C LEU A 87 0.63 7.25 -5.01
N VAL A 88 0.27 8.34 -4.34
CA VAL A 88 1.26 9.35 -3.92
C VAL A 88 2.17 8.81 -2.83
N SER A 89 1.61 8.08 -1.86
CA SER A 89 2.41 7.53 -0.77
C SER A 89 3.39 6.46 -1.26
N ASP A 90 2.97 5.56 -2.12
CA ASP A 90 3.84 4.55 -2.68
C ASP A 90 4.91 5.13 -3.61
N ALA A 91 4.52 6.00 -4.53
CA ALA A 91 5.46 6.65 -5.43
C ALA A 91 6.59 7.40 -4.70
N ILE A 92 6.31 7.92 -3.50
CA ILE A 92 7.30 8.63 -2.68
C ILE A 92 8.13 7.69 -1.82
N THR A 93 7.53 6.65 -1.24
CA THR A 93 8.22 5.80 -0.24
C THR A 93 8.89 4.56 -0.82
N HIS A 94 8.33 3.94 -1.85
CA HIS A 94 8.87 2.72 -2.45
C HIS A 94 10.30 2.83 -2.97
N PRO A 95 10.76 3.95 -3.57
CA PRO A 95 12.16 4.03 -3.98
C PRO A 95 13.14 3.73 -2.85
N MET A 96 12.89 4.23 -1.63
CA MET A 96 13.74 3.92 -0.47
C MET A 96 13.62 2.45 -0.07
N ILE A 97 12.40 1.90 -0.02
CA ILE A 97 12.16 0.50 0.34
C ILE A 97 12.88 -0.43 -0.64
N TYR A 98 12.76 -0.19 -1.95
CA TYR A 98 13.47 -0.97 -2.96
C TYR A 98 14.98 -0.85 -2.84
N TYR A 99 15.52 0.36 -2.59
CA TYR A 99 16.95 0.53 -2.33
C TYR A 99 17.41 -0.34 -1.16
N MET A 100 16.66 -0.35 -0.06
CA MET A 100 17.02 -1.06 1.16
C MET A 100 16.83 -2.57 1.06
N THR A 101 15.97 -3.07 0.18
CA THR A 101 15.55 -4.49 0.22
C THR A 101 15.96 -5.31 -1.00
N GLU A 102 15.95 -4.74 -2.20
CA GLU A 102 16.22 -5.50 -3.43
C GLU A 102 17.69 -5.89 -3.61
N GLY A 103 18.61 -5.20 -2.94
CA GLY A 103 20.05 -5.56 -2.91
C GLY A 103 20.38 -6.76 -2.02
N ILE A 104 19.45 -7.18 -1.20
CA ILE A 104 19.62 -8.38 -0.36
C ILE A 104 19.43 -9.59 -1.26
N LYS A 105 20.52 -10.36 -1.48
CA LYS A 105 20.42 -11.62 -2.21
C LYS A 105 19.33 -12.47 -1.57
N LYS A 106 18.35 -12.86 -2.36
CA LYS A 106 17.22 -13.69 -1.92
C LYS A 106 17.76 -14.99 -1.31
N ASP A 107 18.04 -14.94 -0.03
CA ASP A 107 18.13 -16.14 0.77
C ASP A 107 16.71 -16.69 0.79
N TYR A 108 16.54 -17.91 0.40
CA TYR A 108 15.33 -18.65 0.08
C TYR A 108 14.15 -18.52 1.07
N TRP A 109 14.24 -17.69 2.13
CA TRP A 109 13.41 -17.76 3.32
C TRP A 109 12.65 -16.47 3.67
N VAL A 110 13.04 -15.30 3.17
CA VAL A 110 12.43 -14.02 3.60
C VAL A 110 12.20 -13.09 2.42
N ASP A 111 10.96 -12.63 2.27
CA ASP A 111 10.64 -11.47 1.46
C ASP A 111 10.97 -10.21 2.28
N TYR A 112 12.16 -9.64 2.06
CA TYR A 112 12.62 -8.46 2.79
C TYR A 112 11.80 -7.20 2.48
N HIS A 113 11.19 -7.11 1.31
CA HIS A 113 10.30 -6.02 0.96
C HIS A 113 9.06 -6.05 1.85
N GLY A 114 8.30 -7.12 1.81
CA GLY A 114 7.12 -7.28 2.66
C GLY A 114 7.43 -7.18 4.14
N LEU A 115 8.59 -7.73 4.58
CA LEU A 115 9.01 -7.64 5.97
C LEU A 115 9.30 -6.20 6.41
N SER A 116 10.00 -5.42 5.59
CA SER A 116 10.28 -4.01 5.91
C SER A 116 8.99 -3.22 6.07
N GLU A 117 8.01 -3.45 5.22
CA GLU A 117 6.71 -2.82 5.30
C GLU A 117 5.94 -3.21 6.57
N TYR A 118 6.01 -4.47 7.01
CA TYR A 118 5.41 -4.89 8.28
C TYR A 118 6.05 -4.20 9.49
N LEU A 119 7.37 -4.06 9.50
CA LEU A 119 8.08 -3.38 10.57
C LEU A 119 7.73 -1.89 10.62
N ILE A 120 7.58 -1.27 9.46
CA ILE A 120 7.13 0.12 9.31
C ILE A 120 5.70 0.27 9.84
N ASP A 121 4.80 -0.64 9.46
CA ASP A 121 3.42 -0.64 9.95
C ASP A 121 3.35 -0.69 11.47
N ASP A 122 4.09 -1.62 12.10
CA ASP A 122 4.12 -1.77 13.56
C ASP A 122 4.66 -0.50 14.23
N TYR A 123 5.73 0.09 13.68
CA TYR A 123 6.26 1.35 14.16
C TYR A 123 5.25 2.49 14.07
N LEU A 124 4.64 2.71 12.91
CA LEU A 124 3.68 3.78 12.68
C LEU A 124 2.42 3.61 13.54
N MET A 125 1.91 2.38 13.67
CA MET A 125 0.77 2.08 14.53
C MET A 125 1.02 2.50 15.98
N LYS A 126 2.21 2.21 16.52
CA LYS A 126 2.60 2.61 17.87
C LYS A 126 2.78 4.12 18.00
N LYS A 127 3.51 4.72 17.05
CA LYS A 127 3.79 6.15 17.04
C LYS A 127 2.53 6.98 17.05
N TYR A 128 1.56 6.64 16.20
CA TYR A 128 0.32 7.40 16.07
C TYR A 128 -0.78 6.92 17.03
N LYS A 129 -0.48 5.96 17.93
CA LYS A 129 -1.46 5.34 18.84
C LYS A 129 -2.72 4.87 18.09
N PHE A 130 -2.49 4.34 16.93
CA PHE A 130 -3.55 3.88 16.07
C PHE A 130 -3.98 2.52 16.58
N ASP A 131 -5.03 2.49 17.38
CA ASP A 131 -5.63 1.25 17.85
C ASP A 131 -6.04 0.40 16.65
N LYS A 132 -5.87 -0.90 16.77
CA LYS A 132 -6.25 -1.88 15.74
C LYS A 132 -7.71 -1.72 15.29
N GLU A 133 -8.53 -0.98 16.05
CA GLU A 133 -9.93 -0.67 15.74
C GLU A 133 -10.12 0.48 14.73
N TYR A 134 -9.16 1.37 14.56
CA TYR A 134 -9.29 2.54 13.68
C TYR A 134 -9.00 2.24 12.21
N PHE A 135 -8.40 1.05 11.88
CA PHE A 135 -7.98 0.75 10.52
C PHE A 135 -9.12 0.37 9.60
N PHE A 136 -10.22 -0.16 10.16
CA PHE A 136 -11.22 -0.83 9.37
C PHE A 136 -12.56 -0.19 9.60
N TYR A 137 -13.16 0.13 8.50
CA TYR A 137 -14.57 0.41 8.44
C TYR A 137 -15.27 -0.89 8.84
N ASP A 138 -16.22 -0.83 9.81
CA ASP A 138 -16.96 -2.02 10.26
C ASP A 138 -17.82 -2.63 9.16
N GLU A 139 -17.86 -1.97 8.00
CA GLU A 139 -18.62 -2.38 6.85
C GLU A 139 -17.71 -3.04 5.80
N THR A 140 -18.06 -4.25 5.48
CA THR A 140 -17.27 -5.15 4.66
C THR A 140 -17.53 -5.01 3.15
N ASN A 141 -18.40 -4.10 2.73
CA ASN A 141 -18.83 -3.98 1.35
C ASN A 141 -19.02 -2.53 0.93
N ILE A 142 -18.77 -2.23 -0.35
CA ILE A 142 -19.21 -1.00 -0.98
C ILE A 142 -20.75 -0.94 -0.96
N LYS A 143 -21.30 0.15 -0.44
CA LYS A 143 -22.76 0.36 -0.36
C LYS A 143 -23.33 1.06 -1.58
N THR A 144 -22.50 1.80 -2.30
CA THR A 144 -22.88 2.56 -3.49
C THR A 144 -22.72 1.71 -4.75
N PRO A 145 -23.82 1.18 -5.33
CA PRO A 145 -23.74 0.37 -6.55
C PRO A 145 -23.07 1.10 -7.71
N GLU A 146 -23.28 2.41 -7.80
CA GLU A 146 -22.68 3.27 -8.82
C GLU A 146 -21.14 3.29 -8.72
N LEU A 147 -20.57 3.17 -7.52
CA LEU A 147 -19.12 3.06 -7.35
C LEU A 147 -18.59 1.76 -7.96
N ILE A 148 -19.27 0.63 -7.72
CA ILE A 148 -18.91 -0.66 -8.32
C ILE A 148 -18.98 -0.57 -9.84
N GLU A 149 -20.00 0.09 -10.36
CA GLU A 149 -20.20 0.26 -11.81
C GLU A 149 -19.09 1.13 -12.43
N ILE A 150 -18.80 2.30 -11.86
CA ILE A 150 -17.77 3.19 -12.44
C ILE A 150 -16.36 2.64 -12.28
N LEU A 151 -16.06 1.90 -11.22
CA LEU A 151 -14.80 1.17 -11.08
C LEU A 151 -14.69 0.09 -12.18
N SER A 152 -15.74 -0.72 -12.37
CA SER A 152 -15.76 -1.74 -13.44
C SER A 152 -15.51 -1.12 -14.80
N LYS A 153 -16.21 -0.01 -15.12
CA LYS A 153 -16.01 0.72 -16.38
C LYS A 153 -14.62 1.32 -16.51
N THR A 154 -14.04 1.78 -15.40
CA THR A 154 -12.68 2.34 -15.38
C THR A 154 -11.66 1.26 -15.70
N TYR A 155 -11.72 0.12 -15.02
CA TYR A 155 -10.82 -1.00 -15.25
C TYR A 155 -11.00 -1.60 -16.66
N GLU A 156 -12.24 -1.73 -17.16
CA GLU A 156 -12.48 -2.21 -18.51
C GLU A 156 -11.87 -1.26 -19.55
N LYS A 157 -12.03 0.06 -19.37
CA LYS A 157 -11.51 1.04 -20.33
C LYS A 157 -9.99 1.12 -20.34
N VAL A 158 -9.36 1.01 -19.16
CA VAL A 158 -7.91 1.23 -19.03
C VAL A 158 -7.12 -0.06 -19.22
N TYR A 159 -7.60 -1.16 -18.63
CA TYR A 159 -6.86 -2.44 -18.57
C TYR A 159 -7.50 -3.55 -19.41
N GLY A 160 -8.68 -3.32 -20.01
CA GLY A 160 -9.39 -4.32 -20.81
C GLY A 160 -10.04 -5.45 -19.99
N VAL A 161 -10.15 -5.29 -18.65
CA VAL A 161 -10.67 -6.31 -17.73
C VAL A 161 -12.10 -5.97 -17.30
N LYS A 162 -12.97 -6.99 -17.20
CA LYS A 162 -14.40 -6.81 -16.90
C LYS A 162 -14.75 -7.20 -15.48
N ASN A 163 -15.80 -6.54 -14.93
CA ASN A 163 -16.37 -6.82 -13.61
C ASN A 163 -15.42 -6.57 -12.43
N GLU A 164 -14.38 -5.77 -12.62
CA GLU A 164 -13.35 -5.53 -11.60
C GLU A 164 -13.87 -4.75 -10.38
N GLY A 165 -14.91 -3.94 -10.50
CA GLY A 165 -15.56 -3.31 -9.34
C GLY A 165 -16.09 -4.33 -8.34
N SER A 166 -16.60 -5.48 -8.83
CA SER A 166 -17.01 -6.59 -7.95
C SER A 166 -15.82 -7.29 -7.30
N LYS A 167 -14.71 -7.45 -8.03
CA LYS A 167 -13.46 -8.00 -7.46
C LYS A 167 -12.86 -7.04 -6.44
N TYR A 168 -12.87 -5.74 -6.73
CA TYR A 168 -12.45 -4.72 -5.79
C TYR A 168 -13.28 -4.79 -4.50
N ASN A 169 -14.61 -4.91 -4.60
CA ASN A 169 -15.47 -5.11 -3.43
C ASN A 169 -15.17 -6.40 -2.66
N LEU A 170 -14.89 -7.50 -3.36
CA LEU A 170 -14.42 -8.75 -2.75
C LEU A 170 -13.07 -8.55 -2.03
N GLY A 171 -12.17 -7.79 -2.64
CA GLY A 171 -10.87 -7.45 -2.03
C GLY A 171 -11.00 -6.68 -0.72
N ILE A 172 -11.93 -5.72 -0.64
CA ILE A 172 -12.27 -5.03 0.62
C ILE A 172 -12.70 -6.03 1.69
N LEU A 173 -13.61 -6.95 1.35
CA LEU A 173 -14.07 -7.99 2.27
C LEU A 173 -12.91 -8.87 2.76
N LEU A 174 -12.05 -9.32 1.86
CA LEU A 174 -10.89 -10.16 2.19
C LEU A 174 -9.89 -9.41 3.06
N THR A 175 -9.58 -8.16 2.74
CA THR A 175 -8.69 -7.31 3.54
C THR A 175 -9.24 -7.14 4.95
N ASN A 176 -10.52 -6.83 5.11
CA ASN A 176 -11.18 -6.72 6.40
C ASN A 176 -11.16 -8.04 7.18
N MET A 177 -11.41 -9.18 6.52
CA MET A 177 -11.29 -10.51 7.13
C MET A 177 -9.88 -10.78 7.67
N PHE A 178 -8.85 -10.53 6.88
CA PHE A 178 -7.47 -10.69 7.33
C PHE A 178 -7.19 -9.87 8.59
N HIS A 179 -7.65 -8.65 8.61
CA HIS A 179 -7.44 -7.78 9.75
C HIS A 179 -8.22 -8.19 11.00
N VAL A 180 -9.46 -8.68 10.86
CA VAL A 180 -10.20 -9.24 11.99
C VAL A 180 -9.50 -10.47 12.57
N LEU A 181 -8.97 -11.34 11.72
CA LEU A 181 -8.20 -12.52 12.14
C LEU A 181 -6.91 -12.10 12.85
N TYR A 182 -6.20 -11.11 12.30
CA TYR A 182 -5.01 -10.52 12.91
C TYR A 182 -5.30 -9.93 14.30
N ARG A 183 -6.37 -9.11 14.43
CA ARG A 183 -6.79 -8.49 15.70
C ARG A 183 -7.09 -9.52 16.81
N LYS A 184 -7.70 -10.63 16.44
CA LYS A 184 -8.12 -11.67 17.41
C LYS A 184 -7.01 -12.66 17.72
N ASN A 185 -5.77 -12.43 17.29
CA ASN A 185 -4.66 -13.41 17.38
C ASN A 185 -5.00 -14.78 16.78
N LEU A 186 -6.00 -14.84 15.88
CA LEU A 186 -6.47 -16.10 15.28
C LEU A 186 -5.51 -16.59 14.19
N LEU A 187 -4.60 -15.76 13.72
CA LEU A 187 -3.49 -16.18 12.83
C LEU A 187 -2.45 -17.04 13.55
N ASN A 188 -2.44 -17.02 14.89
CA ASN A 188 -1.60 -17.89 15.72
C ASN A 188 -2.21 -19.27 16.02
N ILE A 189 -3.28 -19.68 15.34
CA ILE A 189 -3.85 -21.02 15.54
C ILE A 189 -3.25 -21.99 14.51
N PRO A 190 -2.18 -22.74 14.86
CA PRO A 190 -1.51 -23.62 13.91
C PRO A 190 -2.34 -24.86 13.54
N LYS A 191 -3.43 -25.18 14.24
CA LYS A 191 -4.06 -26.52 14.13
C LYS A 191 -5.55 -26.56 13.80
N THR A 192 -6.30 -25.47 13.83
CA THR A 192 -7.76 -25.50 13.59
C THR A 192 -8.15 -25.05 12.17
N PHE A 193 -7.21 -24.57 11.38
CA PHE A 193 -7.46 -24.01 10.06
C PHE A 193 -7.06 -24.95 8.90
N THR A 194 -7.06 -26.27 9.11
CA THR A 194 -6.75 -27.23 8.06
C THR A 194 -7.72 -27.20 6.85
N LYS A 195 -8.86 -26.54 6.95
CA LYS A 195 -9.76 -26.29 5.80
C LYS A 195 -9.53 -24.94 5.12
N LEU A 196 -8.84 -23.98 5.76
CA LEU A 196 -8.33 -22.77 5.12
C LEU A 196 -6.93 -22.96 4.53
N THR A 197 -6.30 -24.10 4.75
CA THR A 197 -4.99 -24.44 4.13
C THR A 197 -5.05 -24.32 2.61
N SER A 198 -6.17 -24.63 1.96
CA SER A 198 -6.26 -24.47 0.49
C SER A 198 -6.27 -23.00 0.03
N PHE A 199 -6.73 -22.07 0.86
CA PHE A 199 -6.63 -20.63 0.56
C PHE A 199 -5.28 -20.10 1.01
N LYS A 200 -4.80 -20.52 2.18
CA LYS A 200 -3.43 -20.26 2.63
C LYS A 200 -2.43 -20.85 1.64
N ASP A 201 -2.59 -22.12 1.22
CA ASP A 201 -1.70 -22.77 0.27
C ASP A 201 -1.78 -22.13 -1.13
N LYS A 202 -2.92 -21.53 -1.51
CA LYS A 202 -3.04 -20.74 -2.75
C LYS A 202 -2.44 -19.34 -2.59
N MET A 203 -2.63 -18.68 -1.46
CA MET A 203 -1.94 -17.44 -1.11
C MET A 203 -0.45 -17.69 -0.92
N ASP A 204 -0.08 -18.74 -0.22
CA ASP A 204 1.30 -19.21 -0.08
C ASP A 204 1.88 -19.65 -1.42
N ALA A 205 1.15 -20.25 -2.34
CA ALA A 205 1.60 -20.56 -3.69
C ALA A 205 1.62 -19.35 -4.62
N LEU A 206 0.76 -18.35 -4.40
CA LEU A 206 0.81 -17.04 -5.07
C LEU A 206 2.01 -16.21 -4.56
N ILE A 207 2.25 -16.21 -3.27
CA ILE A 207 3.44 -15.65 -2.63
C ILE A 207 4.66 -16.55 -2.91
N GLN A 208 4.45 -17.89 -3.00
CA GLN A 208 5.43 -18.97 -3.16
C GLN A 208 5.52 -19.58 -4.55
N LYS A 209 5.31 -18.84 -5.60
CA LYS A 209 6.01 -19.29 -6.83
C LYS A 209 7.51 -19.55 -6.54
N LYS A 210 7.93 -19.45 -5.28
CA LYS A 210 9.24 -19.82 -4.71
C LYS A 210 9.05 -20.25 -3.25
N ASN A 211 9.28 -21.51 -2.97
CA ASN A 211 9.47 -22.19 -1.68
C ASN A 211 9.86 -21.27 -0.51
N VAL A 212 8.91 -20.68 0.20
CA VAL A 212 9.14 -19.93 1.41
C VAL A 212 8.48 -20.68 2.57
N ASP A 213 9.26 -21.01 3.58
CA ASP A 213 8.74 -21.60 4.82
C ASP A 213 8.04 -20.54 5.65
N THR A 214 6.70 -20.58 5.66
CA THR A 214 5.85 -19.59 6.35
C THR A 214 5.86 -19.70 7.88
N ASN A 215 6.53 -20.69 8.44
CA ASN A 215 6.58 -20.90 9.89
C ASN A 215 7.36 -19.82 10.65
N GLY A 216 8.19 -19.02 9.95
CA GLY A 216 8.94 -17.90 10.55
C GLY A 216 8.26 -16.53 10.45
N VAL A 217 7.39 -16.31 9.47
CA VAL A 217 6.80 -14.98 9.21
C VAL A 217 5.70 -14.64 10.22
N GLY A 218 4.90 -15.62 10.65
CA GLY A 218 3.85 -15.39 11.65
C GLY A 218 4.40 -14.97 13.02
N ASP A 219 5.55 -15.50 13.42
CA ASP A 219 6.22 -15.17 14.68
C ASP A 219 6.96 -13.84 14.62
N LEU A 220 7.41 -13.41 13.43
CA LEU A 220 8.02 -12.10 13.19
C LEU A 220 7.05 -10.93 13.41
N LEU A 221 5.77 -11.14 13.17
CA LEU A 221 4.73 -10.10 13.27
C LEU A 221 4.41 -9.67 14.72
N TYR A 222 4.85 -10.42 15.73
CA TYR A 222 4.46 -10.19 17.14
C TYR A 222 5.52 -9.53 18.00
N HIS A 223 6.75 -9.37 17.53
CA HIS A 223 7.82 -8.87 18.36
C HIS A 223 8.37 -7.53 17.90
N ASN A 224 8.30 -6.56 18.84
CA ASN A 224 8.88 -5.22 18.80
C ASN A 224 10.36 -5.24 18.40
N ASN A 225 10.66 -5.24 17.12
CA ASN A 225 12.03 -5.00 16.69
C ASN A 225 12.19 -3.56 16.18
N ILE A 226 12.26 -2.63 17.14
CA ILE A 226 12.46 -1.21 16.87
C ILE A 226 13.80 -0.98 16.14
N GLU A 227 14.83 -1.75 16.46
CA GLU A 227 16.15 -1.61 15.82
C GLU A 227 16.10 -1.95 14.33
N LEU A 228 15.43 -3.06 13.99
CA LEU A 228 15.29 -3.47 12.61
C LEU A 228 14.33 -2.54 11.84
N ALA A 229 13.25 -2.09 12.47
CA ALA A 229 12.38 -1.06 11.89
C ALA A 229 13.18 0.23 11.63
N SER A 230 13.97 0.71 12.60
CA SER A 230 14.82 1.89 12.47
C SER A 230 15.81 1.78 11.31
N PHE A 231 16.38 0.59 11.11
CA PHE A 231 17.28 0.32 9.99
C PHE A 231 16.58 0.48 8.63
N PHE A 232 15.44 -0.22 8.40
CA PHE A 232 14.71 -0.13 7.14
C PHE A 232 14.07 1.24 6.92
N MET A 233 13.76 1.97 8.00
CA MET A 233 13.24 3.33 7.95
C MET A 233 14.31 4.40 7.78
N ASN A 234 15.59 4.04 7.72
CA ASN A 234 16.70 4.98 7.63
C ASN A 234 16.65 6.09 8.71
N MET A 235 16.36 5.72 9.97
CA MET A 235 16.19 6.70 11.05
C MET A 235 17.48 7.45 11.38
N ASP A 236 18.64 6.90 11.00
CA ASP A 236 19.96 7.53 11.13
C ASP A 236 20.26 8.55 10.02
N HIS A 237 19.35 8.75 9.07
CA HIS A 237 19.54 9.65 7.93
C HIS A 237 20.81 9.39 7.11
N LYS A 238 21.17 8.11 6.94
CA LYS A 238 22.28 7.69 6.08
C LYS A 238 21.93 7.96 4.60
N GLU A 239 22.96 8.18 3.80
CA GLU A 239 22.78 8.32 2.36
C GLU A 239 22.21 7.05 1.73
N TRP A 240 21.22 7.22 0.89
CA TRP A 240 20.67 6.20 0.02
C TRP A 240 20.47 6.73 -1.39
N LEU A 241 20.41 5.85 -2.36
CA LEU A 241 20.29 6.20 -3.76
C LEU A 241 18.89 5.84 -4.27
N ASN A 242 18.27 6.72 -5.04
CA ASN A 242 17.10 6.31 -5.80
C ASN A 242 17.50 5.13 -6.70
N PRO A 243 16.82 3.97 -6.59
CA PRO A 243 17.26 2.74 -7.27
C PRO A 243 17.21 2.82 -8.79
N MET A 244 16.46 3.77 -9.36
CA MET A 244 16.34 3.99 -10.80
C MET A 244 17.30 5.05 -11.31
N THR A 245 17.41 6.20 -10.62
CA THR A 245 18.13 7.38 -11.11
C THR A 245 19.53 7.53 -10.53
N GLY A 246 19.79 6.94 -9.36
CA GLY A 246 21.04 7.14 -8.60
C GLY A 246 21.09 8.48 -7.85
N GLU A 247 19.99 9.24 -7.81
CA GLU A 247 19.90 10.47 -7.03
C GLU A 247 20.09 10.16 -5.54
N VAL A 248 20.94 10.95 -4.87
CA VAL A 248 21.26 10.77 -3.46
C VAL A 248 20.19 11.44 -2.59
N SER A 249 19.73 10.74 -1.56
CA SER A 249 18.90 11.28 -0.50
C SER A 249 19.39 10.81 0.87
N THR A 250 19.05 11.59 1.90
CA THR A 250 19.24 11.21 3.31
C THR A 250 17.91 11.15 4.07
N GLU A 251 16.80 11.34 3.37
CA GLU A 251 15.47 11.30 3.97
C GLU A 251 15.24 9.94 4.66
N SER A 252 14.63 9.97 5.84
CA SER A 252 14.10 8.80 6.50
C SER A 252 12.75 8.42 5.89
N PHE A 253 12.26 7.22 6.20
CA PHE A 253 10.91 6.83 5.85
C PHE A 253 9.87 7.80 6.42
N GLU A 254 10.10 8.33 7.63
CA GLU A 254 9.18 9.31 8.23
C GLU A 254 9.14 10.62 7.47
N ASP A 255 10.29 11.09 6.96
CA ASP A 255 10.32 12.30 6.14
C ASP A 255 9.53 12.09 4.86
N LEU A 256 9.77 10.95 4.19
CA LEU A 256 9.02 10.58 2.98
C LEU A 256 7.53 10.39 3.26
N PHE A 257 7.17 9.76 4.38
CA PHE A 257 5.79 9.56 4.79
C PHE A 257 5.05 10.89 5.04
N ASN A 258 5.71 11.85 5.70
CA ASN A 258 5.15 13.18 5.91
C ASN A 258 5.04 13.97 4.59
N LYS A 259 6.03 13.86 3.73
CA LYS A 259 6.00 14.43 2.37
C LYS A 259 4.83 13.86 1.56
N ALA A 260 4.57 12.55 1.67
CA ALA A 260 3.44 11.90 1.03
C ALA A 260 2.10 12.48 1.51
N VAL A 261 1.95 12.76 2.82
CA VAL A 261 0.74 13.44 3.35
C VAL A 261 0.52 14.79 2.67
N GLU A 262 1.55 15.64 2.60
CA GLU A 262 1.43 16.99 2.02
C GLU A 262 1.16 16.93 0.50
N GLU A 263 1.85 16.06 -0.23
CA GLU A 263 1.65 15.91 -1.67
C GLU A 263 0.26 15.29 -1.99
N THR A 264 -0.24 14.36 -1.16
CA THR A 264 -1.61 13.85 -1.29
C THR A 264 -2.64 14.96 -1.13
N ILE A 265 -2.47 15.84 -0.13
CA ILE A 265 -3.37 16.98 0.08
C ILE A 265 -3.38 17.90 -1.13
N LYS A 266 -2.21 18.22 -1.70
CA LYS A 266 -2.09 19.07 -2.90
C LYS A 266 -2.78 18.41 -4.09
N THR A 267 -2.57 17.12 -4.27
CA THR A 267 -3.16 16.34 -5.36
C THR A 267 -4.68 16.32 -5.26
N ILE A 268 -5.23 16.04 -4.07
CA ILE A 268 -6.67 16.04 -3.85
C ILE A 268 -7.27 17.43 -4.07
N LYS A 269 -6.61 18.51 -3.64
CA LYS A 269 -7.07 19.88 -3.87
C LYS A 269 -7.14 20.21 -5.36
N ASP A 270 -6.14 19.83 -6.15
CA ASP A 270 -6.13 20.03 -7.60
C ASP A 270 -7.27 19.25 -8.27
N VAL A 271 -7.47 17.99 -7.88
CA VAL A 271 -8.57 17.15 -8.37
C VAL A 271 -9.94 17.73 -7.98
N ASN A 272 -10.10 18.24 -6.76
CA ASN A 272 -11.33 18.90 -6.33
C ASN A 272 -11.62 20.18 -7.16
N ASN A 273 -10.60 20.98 -7.44
CA ASN A 273 -10.74 22.13 -8.31
C ASN A 273 -11.24 21.75 -9.69
N TYR A 274 -10.74 20.64 -10.25
CA TYR A 274 -11.23 20.14 -11.53
C TYR A 274 -12.66 19.60 -11.44
N ILE A 275 -12.99 18.86 -10.38
CA ILE A 275 -14.33 18.24 -10.25
C ILE A 275 -15.40 19.26 -9.98
N TYR A 276 -15.19 20.21 -9.07
CA TYR A 276 -16.22 21.13 -8.58
C TYR A 276 -16.21 22.49 -9.26
N ASN A 277 -15.07 22.94 -9.80
CA ASN A 277 -14.88 24.29 -10.31
C ASN A 277 -14.47 24.33 -11.80
N ASP A 278 -14.36 23.18 -12.47
CA ASP A 278 -13.87 23.05 -13.85
C ASP A 278 -12.50 23.66 -14.12
N ILE A 279 -11.67 23.82 -13.06
CA ILE A 279 -10.28 24.29 -13.20
C ILE A 279 -9.44 23.11 -13.74
N PRO A 280 -8.67 23.31 -14.84
CA PRO A 280 -7.86 22.23 -15.42
C PRO A 280 -6.90 21.62 -14.41
N LEU A 281 -6.73 20.28 -14.45
CA LEU A 281 -5.75 19.54 -13.66
C LEU A 281 -4.33 19.99 -14.02
N THR A 282 -3.50 20.16 -13.02
CA THR A 282 -2.09 20.54 -13.16
C THR A 282 -1.13 19.59 -12.44
N ASN A 283 -1.65 18.74 -11.56
CA ASN A 283 -0.86 17.87 -10.70
C ASN A 283 -0.15 16.75 -11.49
N SER A 284 1.16 16.62 -11.25
CA SER A 284 2.01 15.67 -11.97
C SER A 284 1.71 14.21 -11.65
N TYR A 285 1.30 13.87 -10.42
CA TYR A 285 0.94 12.50 -10.06
C TYR A 285 -0.25 11.97 -10.87
N ILE A 286 -1.21 12.85 -11.19
CA ILE A 286 -2.39 12.47 -11.99
C ILE A 286 -2.09 12.51 -13.49
N LEU A 287 -1.19 13.41 -13.94
CA LEU A 287 -1.00 13.68 -15.36
C LEU A 287 0.19 12.95 -15.99
N ASN A 288 1.17 12.51 -15.20
CA ASN A 288 2.46 11.98 -15.72
C ASN A 288 2.57 10.46 -15.71
N ASN A 289 1.45 9.71 -15.58
CA ASN A 289 1.46 8.25 -15.61
C ASN A 289 2.51 7.62 -14.65
N ILE A 290 2.48 8.03 -13.38
CA ILE A 290 3.51 7.67 -12.38
C ILE A 290 3.33 6.22 -11.90
N SER A 291 4.42 5.45 -11.90
CA SER A 291 4.47 4.12 -11.29
C SER A 291 4.47 4.22 -9.75
N TYR A 292 3.67 3.41 -9.08
CA TYR A 292 3.63 3.30 -7.62
C TYR A 292 4.95 2.77 -7.06
N ASN A 293 5.64 1.91 -7.84
CA ASN A 293 6.88 1.28 -7.39
C ASN A 293 8.11 2.19 -7.48
N THR A 294 8.15 3.08 -8.47
CA THR A 294 9.37 3.85 -8.76
C THR A 294 9.23 5.35 -8.53
N GLY A 295 7.99 5.86 -8.43
CA GLY A 295 7.72 7.30 -8.40
C GLY A 295 8.05 8.02 -9.72
N LEU A 296 8.37 7.29 -10.77
CA LEU A 296 8.75 7.79 -12.09
C LEU A 296 7.69 7.40 -13.14
N PRO A 297 7.69 8.03 -14.32
CA PRO A 297 6.78 7.63 -15.41
C PRO A 297 6.85 6.13 -15.70
N CYS A 298 5.71 5.49 -15.86
CA CYS A 298 5.57 4.05 -16.12
C CYS A 298 6.36 3.59 -17.36
N GLU A 299 6.50 4.47 -18.36
CA GLU A 299 7.21 4.22 -19.61
C GLU A 299 8.71 3.93 -19.41
N LEU A 300 9.28 4.33 -18.28
CA LEU A 300 10.67 4.03 -17.93
C LEU A 300 10.85 2.59 -17.42
N GLY A 301 9.74 1.89 -17.16
CA GLY A 301 9.76 0.55 -16.60
C GLY A 301 10.34 0.51 -15.18
N GLN A 302 10.67 -0.71 -14.74
CA GLN A 302 11.23 -0.96 -13.41
C GLN A 302 12.58 -1.69 -13.58
N ASN A 303 13.66 -0.93 -13.66
CA ASN A 303 15.02 -1.46 -13.79
C ASN A 303 15.92 -0.83 -12.73
N PHE A 304 15.97 -1.46 -11.56
CA PHE A 304 16.77 -0.99 -10.43
C PHE A 304 18.25 -1.24 -10.65
N LYS A 305 19.04 -0.16 -10.72
CA LYS A 305 20.48 -0.17 -10.96
C LYS A 305 21.31 0.16 -9.73
N TYR A 306 20.76 1.00 -8.87
CA TYR A 306 21.43 1.55 -7.70
C TYR A 306 20.80 0.96 -6.43
N LEU A 307 21.30 -0.21 -6.02
CA LEU A 307 20.78 -0.93 -4.85
C LEU A 307 21.83 -0.91 -3.73
N LYS A 308 21.38 -0.92 -2.49
CA LYS A 308 22.27 -1.07 -1.35
C LYS A 308 23.00 -2.42 -1.45
N LYS A 309 24.31 -2.36 -1.31
CA LYS A 309 25.16 -3.56 -1.20
C LYS A 309 25.37 -3.85 0.28
N TYR A 310 25.05 -5.05 0.68
CA TYR A 310 25.23 -5.55 2.03
C TYR A 310 26.47 -6.42 2.07
N ASP A 311 27.32 -6.23 3.08
CA ASP A 311 28.36 -7.19 3.39
C ASP A 311 27.81 -8.40 4.18
N GLU A 312 28.62 -9.46 4.32
CA GLU A 312 28.19 -10.67 5.01
C GLU A 312 27.93 -10.46 6.51
N GLU A 313 28.61 -9.51 7.13
CA GLU A 313 28.43 -9.18 8.55
C GLU A 313 27.08 -8.49 8.76
N GLU A 314 26.71 -7.48 7.94
CA GLU A 314 25.40 -6.83 7.96
C GLU A 314 24.28 -7.86 7.77
N LEU A 315 24.42 -8.76 6.78
CA LEU A 315 23.41 -9.80 6.50
C LEU A 315 23.30 -10.81 7.66
N ASN A 316 24.40 -11.22 8.25
CA ASN A 316 24.39 -12.13 9.39
C ASN A 316 23.78 -11.47 10.62
N ASN A 317 24.08 -10.20 10.89
CA ASN A 317 23.47 -9.45 11.98
C ASN A 317 21.95 -9.31 11.80
N MET A 318 21.48 -9.05 10.57
CA MET A 318 20.05 -9.08 10.28
C MET A 318 19.44 -10.48 10.53
N ARG A 319 20.08 -11.56 10.05
CA ARG A 319 19.62 -12.95 10.27
C ARG A 319 19.57 -13.34 11.74
N GLU A 320 20.58 -12.96 12.53
CA GLU A 320 20.61 -13.23 13.97
C GLU A 320 19.51 -12.44 14.71
N ASN A 321 19.27 -11.19 14.33
CA ASN A 321 18.16 -10.40 14.87
C ASN A 321 16.82 -11.09 14.58
N PHE A 322 16.63 -11.64 13.36
CA PHE A 322 15.44 -12.43 13.01
C PHE A 322 15.31 -13.71 13.84
N LYS A 323 16.39 -14.49 14.01
CA LYS A 323 16.37 -15.72 14.82
C LYS A 323 16.09 -15.45 16.29
N ASN A 324 16.58 -14.34 16.84
CA ASN A 324 16.40 -13.98 18.23
C ASN A 324 14.98 -13.50 18.53
N ILE A 325 14.27 -12.94 17.54
CA ILE A 325 12.84 -12.65 17.62
C ILE A 325 12.08 -13.95 17.85
N ASN A 326 12.36 -14.99 17.07
CA ASN A 326 11.68 -16.28 17.15
C ASN A 326 11.96 -17.04 18.47
N LYS A 327 13.13 -16.83 19.10
CA LYS A 327 13.46 -17.50 20.38
C LYS A 327 12.82 -16.86 21.61
N LYS A 328 12.43 -15.57 21.56
CA LYS A 328 11.77 -14.88 22.67
C LYS A 328 10.26 -15.13 22.72
N SER A 329 9.71 -15.79 21.70
CA SER A 329 8.29 -16.13 21.58
C SER A 329 7.95 -17.59 21.88
N ALA A 330 8.94 -18.41 22.15
CA ALA A 330 8.79 -19.80 22.60
C ALA A 330 8.96 -19.92 24.12
#